data_b4ccb49186ddb98d7371c043731adcee
#
_entry.id   b4ccb49186ddb98d7371c043731adcee
#
_cell.length_a   1.000
_cell.length_b   1.000
_cell.length_c   1.000
_cell.angle_alpha   90.00
_cell.angle_beta   90.00
_cell.angle_gamma   90.00
#
_symmetry.space_group_name_H-M   'P 1'
#
loop_
_entity.id
_entity.type
_entity.pdbx_description
1 polymer ?
#
loop_
_entity_poly.entity_id
_entity_poly.type
_entity_poly.pdbx_seq_one_letter_code
_entity_poly.pdbx_strand_id
1 'polypeptide(L)'
;IDLGKILSSSAFCGPTREEILMLRDEAEKMALHVFLPAYAEGDRVGCVFENGRVRVPPCFHDAFRKFAENGWLCPSKCVEVGGQGLPLSVVTANLELFYAANFPLLMYLGLTVGAAGLIERFGTEVQKDRYMYRMYAGEWTGTMCLTEANAGTDVGALRTSAKRLSDGTYLIKGTKCFISAGDHDITSNIVHIVLARIEGDPPGTEGLSAFIVPKFRVLEDGGPGEGNDVLTGNIEHKMGIHGSSTCTLNFGDHDNCVGELLGKEREGIRVMFNLMNEARLEVGMQGLGHATAAYEHAVCYARERIQSAPAWEMHDPGAKAIPIVGHPDVRRNLLWMKAHVEGMRAMNYFAAYCMDMVMASETGQEREDWQGLVELLIPVCKAYCSDTGLLVCSKAIDIYGGYGYCSEFPVEQYMRDCKISSIYEGTNGVQALDLVG
;
A
#
# COMPACT_ATOMS: atom_id res chain seq x y z
N ILE A 1 -17.08 16.92 2.33
CA ILE A 1 -15.90 17.37 1.58
C ILE A 1 -16.32 18.49 0.65
N ASP A 2 -15.66 19.63 0.76
CA ASP A 2 -15.85 20.76 -0.15
C ASP A 2 -14.77 20.71 -1.26
N LEU A 3 -15.06 19.97 -2.32
CA LEU A 3 -14.17 19.88 -3.48
C LEU A 3 -13.97 21.22 -4.17
N GLY A 4 -14.98 22.13 -4.13
CA GLY A 4 -14.88 23.47 -4.74
C GLY A 4 -13.71 24.26 -4.15
N LYS A 5 -13.54 24.22 -2.83
CA LYS A 5 -12.43 24.90 -2.14
C LYS A 5 -11.07 24.34 -2.57
N ILE A 6 -10.94 23.01 -2.68
CA ILE A 6 -9.68 22.36 -3.12
C ILE A 6 -9.39 22.69 -4.58
N LEU A 7 -10.36 22.51 -5.47
CA LEU A 7 -10.17 22.68 -6.91
C LEU A 7 -9.88 24.14 -7.32
N SER A 8 -10.25 25.10 -6.48
CA SER A 8 -9.92 26.53 -6.68
C SER A 8 -8.55 26.92 -6.13
N SER A 9 -7.89 26.06 -5.36
CA SER A 9 -6.57 26.34 -4.79
C SER A 9 -5.47 26.21 -5.83
N SER A 10 -4.52 27.15 -5.82
CA SER A 10 -3.30 27.10 -6.64
C SER A 10 -2.32 25.99 -6.26
N ALA A 11 -2.58 25.28 -5.15
CA ALA A 11 -1.76 24.14 -4.71
C ALA A 11 -1.92 22.91 -5.63
N PHE A 12 -2.98 22.87 -6.43
CA PHE A 12 -3.30 21.75 -7.34
C PHE A 12 -3.45 22.24 -8.78
N CYS A 13 -3.33 21.32 -9.75
CA CYS A 13 -3.55 21.64 -11.17
C CYS A 13 -5.02 21.87 -11.55
N GLY A 14 -5.91 21.94 -10.57
CA GLY A 14 -7.31 22.37 -10.71
C GLY A 14 -8.13 21.59 -11.75
N PRO A 15 -8.22 20.22 -11.66
CA PRO A 15 -9.06 19.48 -12.57
C PRO A 15 -10.52 19.90 -12.45
N THR A 16 -11.24 19.93 -13.56
CA THR A 16 -12.68 20.18 -13.57
C THR A 16 -13.44 19.01 -12.95
N ARG A 17 -14.70 19.23 -12.57
CA ARG A 17 -15.56 18.16 -12.08
C ARG A 17 -15.74 17.04 -13.13
N GLU A 18 -15.87 17.41 -14.39
CA GLU A 18 -16.00 16.49 -15.52
C GLU A 18 -14.76 15.62 -15.67
N GLU A 19 -13.57 16.19 -15.57
CA GLU A 19 -12.30 15.44 -15.61
C GLU A 19 -12.18 14.47 -14.43
N ILE A 20 -12.58 14.86 -13.22
CA ILE A 20 -12.59 13.95 -12.05
C ILE A 20 -13.54 12.77 -12.29
N LEU A 21 -14.72 12.99 -12.87
CA LEU A 21 -15.66 11.91 -13.21
C LEU A 21 -15.10 10.99 -14.29
N MET A 22 -14.44 11.55 -15.32
CA MET A 22 -13.76 10.77 -16.35
C MET A 22 -12.61 9.93 -15.77
N LEU A 23 -11.79 10.49 -14.89
CA LEU A 23 -10.73 9.76 -14.18
C LEU A 23 -11.29 8.59 -13.37
N ARG A 24 -12.39 8.80 -12.66
CA ARG A 24 -13.07 7.73 -11.92
C ARG A 24 -13.54 6.62 -12.84
N ASP A 25 -14.18 6.97 -13.97
CA ASP A 25 -14.67 5.97 -14.93
C ASP A 25 -13.52 5.17 -15.57
N GLU A 26 -12.37 5.80 -15.84
CA GLU A 26 -11.17 5.12 -16.32
C GLU A 26 -10.53 4.25 -15.23
N ALA A 27 -10.51 4.70 -13.96
CA ALA A 27 -10.07 3.90 -12.83
C ALA A 27 -10.93 2.65 -12.66
N GLU A 28 -12.27 2.79 -12.75
CA GLU A 28 -13.21 1.66 -12.67
C GLU A 28 -12.98 0.65 -13.81
N LYS A 29 -12.83 1.12 -15.05
CA LYS A 29 -12.51 0.24 -16.19
C LYS A 29 -11.21 -0.51 -15.98
N MET A 30 -10.15 0.16 -15.54
CA MET A 30 -8.87 -0.47 -15.28
C MET A 30 -8.96 -1.47 -14.11
N ALA A 31 -9.65 -1.12 -13.04
CA ALA A 31 -9.88 -2.02 -11.90
C ALA A 31 -10.60 -3.30 -12.34
N LEU A 32 -11.69 -3.17 -13.11
CA LEU A 32 -12.52 -4.30 -13.52
C LEU A 32 -11.89 -5.15 -14.65
N HIS A 33 -11.18 -4.55 -15.59
CA HIS A 33 -10.71 -5.25 -16.80
C HIS A 33 -9.21 -5.59 -16.78
N VAL A 34 -8.42 -5.01 -15.88
CA VAL A 34 -6.98 -5.26 -15.80
C VAL A 34 -6.60 -5.85 -14.44
N PHE A 35 -7.06 -5.25 -13.34
CA PHE A 35 -6.67 -5.65 -11.98
C PHE A 35 -7.42 -6.87 -11.49
N LEU A 36 -8.76 -6.83 -11.54
CA LEU A 36 -9.61 -7.90 -11.01
C LEU A 36 -9.36 -9.27 -11.66
N PRO A 37 -9.17 -9.40 -13.00
CA PRO A 37 -8.85 -10.69 -13.60
C PRO A 37 -7.53 -11.31 -13.11
N ALA A 38 -6.56 -10.48 -12.71
CA ALA A 38 -5.28 -10.93 -12.19
C ALA A 38 -5.31 -11.28 -10.68
N TYR A 39 -6.41 -11.00 -9.96
CA TYR A 39 -6.45 -11.16 -8.51
C TYR A 39 -6.45 -12.63 -8.06
N ALA A 40 -7.43 -13.41 -8.49
CA ALA A 40 -7.54 -14.83 -8.14
C ALA A 40 -6.40 -15.66 -8.77
N GLU A 41 -5.97 -15.34 -9.99
CA GLU A 41 -4.84 -16.01 -10.63
C GLU A 41 -3.55 -15.72 -9.88
N GLY A 42 -3.34 -14.47 -9.47
CA GLY A 42 -2.18 -14.04 -8.68
C GLY A 42 -2.07 -14.79 -7.35
N ASP A 43 -3.19 -15.01 -6.65
CA ASP A 43 -3.22 -15.77 -5.40
C ASP A 43 -2.92 -17.25 -5.64
N ARG A 44 -3.52 -17.85 -6.67
CA ARG A 44 -3.35 -19.26 -7.00
C ARG A 44 -1.92 -19.60 -7.45
N VAL A 45 -1.30 -18.73 -8.25
CA VAL A 45 0.08 -18.92 -8.74
C VAL A 45 1.11 -18.58 -7.67
N GLY A 46 0.90 -17.46 -6.99
CA GLY A 46 1.82 -16.94 -5.98
C GLY A 46 3.18 -16.52 -6.54
N CYS A 47 4.05 -16.04 -5.66
CA CYS A 47 5.44 -15.75 -5.98
C CYS A 47 6.29 -17.00 -5.84
N VAL A 48 7.29 -17.17 -6.71
CA VAL A 48 8.21 -18.32 -6.73
C VAL A 48 9.64 -17.82 -6.53
N PHE A 49 10.35 -18.42 -5.57
CA PHE A 49 11.77 -18.15 -5.31
C PHE A 49 12.60 -19.34 -5.78
N GLU A 50 13.38 -19.14 -6.83
CA GLU A 50 14.26 -20.16 -7.40
C GLU A 50 15.58 -19.54 -7.86
N ASN A 51 16.68 -20.22 -7.57
CA ASN A 51 18.04 -19.83 -8.00
C ASN A 51 18.41 -18.39 -7.60
N GLY A 52 18.00 -17.96 -6.40
CA GLY A 52 18.28 -16.62 -5.87
C GLY A 52 17.46 -15.50 -6.51
N ARG A 53 16.39 -15.81 -7.24
CA ARG A 53 15.51 -14.84 -7.91
C ARG A 53 14.05 -15.09 -7.58
N VAL A 54 13.29 -14.02 -7.48
CA VAL A 54 11.85 -14.08 -7.29
C VAL A 54 11.15 -13.80 -8.61
N ARG A 55 10.19 -14.67 -8.96
CA ARG A 55 9.24 -14.44 -10.05
C ARG A 55 7.86 -14.21 -9.47
N VAL A 56 7.19 -13.20 -9.97
CA VAL A 56 5.80 -12.90 -9.61
C VAL A 56 4.84 -13.62 -10.56
N PRO A 57 3.52 -13.69 -10.22
CA PRO A 57 2.53 -14.22 -11.15
C PRO A 57 2.61 -13.51 -12.51
N PRO A 58 2.66 -14.24 -13.64
CA PRO A 58 2.80 -13.64 -14.98
C PRO A 58 1.73 -12.57 -15.31
N CYS A 59 0.51 -12.72 -14.77
CA CYS A 59 -0.57 -11.76 -14.97
C CYS A 59 -0.29 -10.37 -14.35
N PHE A 60 0.67 -10.26 -13.41
CA PHE A 60 1.03 -8.98 -12.79
C PHE A 60 1.88 -8.09 -13.68
N HIS A 61 2.69 -8.65 -14.58
CA HIS A 61 3.57 -7.86 -15.46
C HIS A 61 2.77 -6.90 -16.35
N ASP A 62 1.77 -7.40 -17.07
CA ASP A 62 0.94 -6.57 -17.96
C ASP A 62 0.08 -5.57 -17.18
N ALA A 63 -0.45 -5.99 -16.04
CA ALA A 63 -1.27 -5.13 -15.19
C ALA A 63 -0.45 -3.97 -14.60
N PHE A 64 0.77 -4.24 -14.10
CA PHE A 64 1.70 -3.22 -13.62
C PHE A 64 2.06 -2.23 -14.74
N ARG A 65 2.47 -2.75 -15.92
CA ARG A 65 2.84 -1.93 -17.07
C ARG A 65 1.71 -0.99 -17.50
N LYS A 66 0.49 -1.52 -17.64
CA LYS A 66 -0.68 -0.71 -18.00
C LYS A 66 -1.00 0.38 -16.97
N PHE A 67 -0.85 0.08 -15.68
CA PHE A 67 -1.05 1.07 -14.62
C PHE A 67 -0.04 2.22 -14.72
N ALA A 68 1.23 1.90 -14.93
CA ALA A 68 2.29 2.89 -15.11
C ALA A 68 2.10 3.72 -16.38
N GLU A 69 1.88 3.08 -17.54
CA GLU A 69 1.69 3.75 -18.85
C GLU A 69 0.47 4.68 -18.87
N ASN A 70 -0.56 4.41 -18.07
CA ASN A 70 -1.75 5.26 -17.97
C ASN A 70 -1.63 6.36 -16.88
N GLY A 71 -0.45 6.55 -16.28
CA GLY A 71 -0.18 7.65 -15.37
C GLY A 71 -0.80 7.51 -13.97
N TRP A 72 -1.14 6.27 -13.54
CA TRP A 72 -1.73 6.01 -12.23
C TRP A 72 -0.71 5.89 -11.09
N LEU A 73 0.61 5.85 -11.38
CA LEU A 73 1.63 5.73 -10.32
C LEU A 73 1.68 6.94 -9.38
N CYS A 74 1.76 8.15 -9.94
CA CYS A 74 1.99 9.35 -9.15
C CYS A 74 1.03 10.51 -9.47
N PRO A 75 -0.29 10.29 -9.59
CA PRO A 75 -1.24 11.30 -10.06
C PRO A 75 -1.34 12.53 -9.14
N SER A 76 -1.02 12.40 -7.84
CA SER A 76 -0.97 13.52 -6.89
C SER A 76 0.31 14.35 -6.96
N LYS A 77 1.35 13.85 -7.62
CA LYS A 77 2.61 14.57 -7.75
C LYS A 77 2.52 15.67 -8.81
N CYS A 78 3.45 16.63 -8.75
CA CYS A 78 3.47 17.72 -9.72
C CYS A 78 3.82 17.25 -11.14
N VAL A 79 3.48 18.05 -12.13
CA VAL A 79 3.66 17.71 -13.57
C VAL A 79 5.14 17.56 -13.92
N GLU A 80 6.02 18.32 -13.28
CA GLU A 80 7.46 18.30 -13.51
C GLU A 80 8.12 16.96 -13.21
N VAL A 81 7.52 16.16 -12.31
CA VAL A 81 8.00 14.81 -11.99
C VAL A 81 7.18 13.70 -12.65
N GLY A 82 6.31 14.05 -13.59
CA GLY A 82 5.46 13.09 -14.32
C GLY A 82 4.10 12.84 -13.68
N GLY A 83 3.72 13.60 -12.65
CA GLY A 83 2.40 13.55 -12.01
C GLY A 83 1.34 14.37 -12.75
N GLN A 84 0.17 14.49 -12.16
CA GLN A 84 -0.97 15.24 -12.71
C GLN A 84 -1.42 16.39 -11.78
N GLY A 85 -0.77 16.57 -10.63
CA GLY A 85 -1.11 17.60 -9.64
C GLY A 85 -2.52 17.44 -9.06
N LEU A 86 -3.04 16.22 -8.99
CA LEU A 86 -4.38 15.94 -8.48
C LEU A 86 -4.42 16.04 -6.95
N PRO A 87 -5.53 16.52 -6.38
CA PRO A 87 -5.76 16.43 -4.94
C PRO A 87 -5.71 14.97 -4.45
N LEU A 88 -5.13 14.74 -3.27
CA LEU A 88 -5.02 13.41 -2.68
C LEU A 88 -6.39 12.79 -2.43
N SER A 89 -7.40 13.59 -2.07
CA SER A 89 -8.79 13.10 -1.91
C SER A 89 -9.36 12.51 -3.20
N VAL A 90 -9.01 13.05 -4.37
CA VAL A 90 -9.42 12.49 -5.68
C VAL A 90 -8.65 11.20 -5.97
N VAL A 91 -7.35 11.19 -5.71
CA VAL A 91 -6.50 9.99 -5.89
C VAL A 91 -6.96 8.87 -4.96
N THR A 92 -7.23 9.16 -3.69
CA THR A 92 -7.71 8.21 -2.68
C THR A 92 -9.03 7.55 -3.10
N ALA A 93 -9.95 8.31 -3.70
CA ALA A 93 -11.21 7.77 -4.20
C ALA A 93 -11.02 6.76 -5.35
N ASN A 94 -10.03 6.99 -6.21
CA ASN A 94 -9.69 6.04 -7.28
C ASN A 94 -8.91 4.83 -6.74
N LEU A 95 -8.05 5.02 -5.74
CA LEU A 95 -7.30 3.92 -5.10
C LEU A 95 -8.23 2.89 -4.43
N GLU A 96 -9.40 3.29 -3.90
CA GLU A 96 -10.37 2.33 -3.38
C GLU A 96 -10.73 1.26 -4.40
N LEU A 97 -10.95 1.66 -5.68
CA LEU A 97 -11.30 0.74 -6.76
C LEU A 97 -10.17 -0.26 -7.03
N PHE A 98 -8.94 0.22 -7.05
CA PHE A 98 -7.77 -0.65 -7.28
C PHE A 98 -7.48 -1.57 -6.10
N TYR A 99 -7.61 -1.10 -4.85
CA TYR A 99 -7.47 -1.95 -3.66
C TYR A 99 -8.56 -3.03 -3.59
N ALA A 100 -9.79 -2.69 -3.98
CA ALA A 100 -10.89 -3.65 -4.07
C ALA A 100 -10.66 -4.71 -5.16
N ALA A 101 -10.01 -4.34 -6.26
CA ALA A 101 -9.79 -5.21 -7.41
C ALA A 101 -8.55 -6.12 -7.27
N ASN A 102 -7.40 -5.60 -6.80
CA ASN A 102 -6.17 -6.39 -6.67
C ASN A 102 -5.15 -5.74 -5.73
N PHE A 103 -5.34 -5.93 -4.44
CA PHE A 103 -4.43 -5.43 -3.42
C PHE A 103 -2.98 -5.96 -3.55
N PRO A 104 -2.71 -7.28 -3.75
CA PRO A 104 -1.36 -7.79 -3.87
C PRO A 104 -0.50 -7.10 -4.95
N LEU A 105 -1.10 -6.72 -6.07
CA LEU A 105 -0.41 -5.97 -7.14
C LEU A 105 -0.08 -4.54 -6.70
N LEU A 106 -0.98 -3.89 -5.96
CA LEU A 106 -0.75 -2.52 -5.45
C LEU A 106 0.41 -2.42 -4.47
N MET A 107 0.84 -3.52 -3.84
CA MET A 107 2.01 -3.53 -2.98
C MET A 107 3.29 -3.13 -3.72
N TYR A 108 3.44 -3.52 -5.00
CA TYR A 108 4.58 -3.09 -5.83
C TYR A 108 4.50 -1.61 -6.19
N LEU A 109 3.30 -1.12 -6.46
CA LEU A 109 3.03 0.24 -6.92
C LEU A 109 3.16 1.26 -5.78
N GLY A 110 2.46 1.05 -4.67
CA GLY A 110 2.45 1.97 -3.52
C GLY A 110 3.83 2.13 -2.88
N LEU A 111 4.57 1.03 -2.67
CA LEU A 111 5.94 1.09 -2.13
C LEU A 111 6.90 1.82 -3.07
N THR A 112 6.72 1.68 -4.38
CA THR A 112 7.52 2.42 -5.38
C THR A 112 7.29 3.93 -5.27
N VAL A 113 6.02 4.35 -5.22
CA VAL A 113 5.66 5.78 -5.06
C VAL A 113 6.18 6.32 -3.72
N GLY A 114 6.05 5.54 -2.67
CA GLY A 114 6.57 5.90 -1.35
C GLY A 114 8.08 6.10 -1.33
N ALA A 115 8.84 5.15 -1.84
CA ALA A 115 10.29 5.24 -1.91
C ALA A 115 10.77 6.39 -2.81
N ALA A 116 10.12 6.61 -3.97
CA ALA A 116 10.38 7.74 -4.85
C ALA A 116 10.08 9.08 -4.15
N GLY A 117 8.98 9.17 -3.39
CA GLY A 117 8.62 10.35 -2.61
C GLY A 117 9.64 10.72 -1.53
N LEU A 118 10.29 9.73 -0.92
CA LEU A 118 11.39 10.00 0.00
C LEU A 118 12.60 10.59 -0.72
N ILE A 119 12.94 10.09 -1.92
CA ILE A 119 14.02 10.63 -2.74
C ILE A 119 13.66 12.03 -3.24
N GLU A 120 12.41 12.27 -3.66
CA GLU A 120 11.90 13.60 -4.06
C GLU A 120 12.15 14.63 -2.97
N ARG A 121 11.85 14.28 -1.71
CA ARG A 121 11.89 15.22 -0.59
C ARG A 121 13.26 15.43 0.03
N PHE A 122 14.06 14.38 0.10
CA PHE A 122 15.33 14.38 0.84
C PHE A 122 16.57 14.14 -0.02
N GLY A 123 16.40 13.69 -1.26
CA GLY A 123 17.48 13.42 -2.19
C GLY A 123 18.08 14.68 -2.78
N THR A 124 19.36 14.59 -3.17
CA THR A 124 20.02 15.58 -4.02
C THR A 124 19.46 15.52 -5.43
N GLU A 125 19.65 16.58 -6.24
CA GLU A 125 19.21 16.58 -7.65
C GLU A 125 19.80 15.40 -8.44
N VAL A 126 21.05 15.03 -8.18
CA VAL A 126 21.68 13.86 -8.80
C VAL A 126 20.98 12.57 -8.44
N GLN A 127 20.53 12.40 -7.18
CA GLN A 127 19.79 11.24 -6.74
C GLN A 127 18.38 11.20 -7.36
N LYS A 128 17.71 12.36 -7.47
CA LYS A 128 16.41 12.47 -8.13
C LYS A 128 16.51 12.07 -9.59
N ASP A 129 17.47 12.60 -10.32
CA ASP A 129 17.71 12.28 -11.74
C ASP A 129 18.05 10.78 -11.93
N ARG A 130 18.84 10.22 -11.01
CA ARG A 130 19.29 8.82 -11.11
C ARG A 130 18.22 7.81 -10.79
N TYR A 131 17.34 8.09 -9.80
CA TYR A 131 16.41 7.11 -9.23
C TYR A 131 14.94 7.52 -9.36
N MET A 132 14.57 8.72 -8.91
CA MET A 132 13.18 9.13 -8.67
C MET A 132 12.34 9.14 -9.96
N TYR A 133 12.82 9.77 -11.03
CA TYR A 133 12.06 9.87 -12.28
C TYR A 133 11.77 8.50 -12.90
N ARG A 134 12.73 7.56 -12.83
CA ARG A 134 12.53 6.18 -13.30
C ARG A 134 11.52 5.41 -12.48
N MET A 135 11.45 5.69 -11.18
CA MET A 135 10.48 5.07 -10.28
C MET A 135 9.08 5.62 -10.55
N TYR A 136 8.92 6.93 -10.70
CA TYR A 136 7.63 7.52 -11.05
C TYR A 136 7.14 7.14 -12.46
N ALA A 137 8.06 6.88 -13.38
CA ALA A 137 7.73 6.33 -14.71
C ALA A 137 7.38 4.83 -14.69
N GLY A 138 7.62 4.12 -13.58
CA GLY A 138 7.42 2.67 -13.48
C GLY A 138 8.49 1.84 -14.19
N GLU A 139 9.60 2.44 -14.61
CA GLU A 139 10.74 1.72 -15.17
C GLU A 139 11.46 0.89 -14.11
N TRP A 140 11.52 1.41 -12.88
CA TRP A 140 12.05 0.77 -11.69
C TRP A 140 11.03 0.80 -10.57
N THR A 141 11.17 -0.13 -9.64
CA THR A 141 10.38 -0.15 -8.42
C THR A 141 11.18 0.29 -7.21
N GLY A 142 10.49 0.49 -6.10
CA GLY A 142 11.11 0.86 -4.85
C GLY A 142 10.54 0.12 -3.65
N THR A 143 11.33 0.04 -2.59
CA THR A 143 10.94 -0.58 -1.32
C THR A 143 11.44 0.22 -0.13
N MET A 144 10.87 -0.06 1.04
CA MET A 144 11.38 0.38 2.34
C MET A 144 11.90 -0.81 3.13
N CYS A 145 13.15 -0.76 3.60
CA CYS A 145 13.82 -1.83 4.30
C CYS A 145 14.16 -1.40 5.73
N LEU A 146 13.20 -1.61 6.66
CA LEU A 146 13.35 -1.25 8.08
C LEU A 146 13.57 -2.49 8.94
N THR A 147 12.60 -3.42 8.89
CA THR A 147 12.44 -4.53 9.83
C THR A 147 13.58 -5.54 9.76
N GLU A 148 14.03 -5.97 10.95
CA GLU A 148 14.93 -7.10 11.14
C GLU A 148 14.28 -8.13 12.06
N ALA A 149 14.81 -9.35 12.12
CA ALA A 149 14.24 -10.45 12.89
C ALA A 149 14.01 -10.12 14.38
N ASN A 150 14.82 -9.22 14.94
CA ASN A 150 14.73 -8.76 16.33
C ASN A 150 14.33 -7.28 16.48
N ALA A 151 13.97 -6.60 15.40
CA ALA A 151 13.66 -5.18 15.37
C ALA A 151 12.50 -4.90 14.42
N GLY A 152 11.27 -5.21 14.87
CA GLY A 152 10.03 -4.90 14.18
C GLY A 152 9.49 -3.54 14.64
N THR A 153 8.74 -3.52 15.74
CA THR A 153 8.24 -2.27 16.35
C THR A 153 9.39 -1.42 16.94
N ASP A 154 10.36 -2.06 17.59
CA ASP A 154 11.56 -1.39 18.09
C ASP A 154 12.63 -1.29 17.00
N VAL A 155 12.45 -0.37 16.07
CA VAL A 155 13.43 -0.11 14.97
C VAL A 155 14.78 0.40 15.51
N GLY A 156 14.82 0.96 16.72
CA GLY A 156 16.06 1.40 17.35
C GLY A 156 17.05 0.28 17.64
N ALA A 157 16.54 -0.97 17.75
CA ALA A 157 17.34 -2.18 17.99
C ALA A 157 17.92 -2.82 16.72
N LEU A 158 17.76 -2.22 15.54
CA LEU A 158 18.30 -2.77 14.28
C LEU A 158 19.84 -2.86 14.31
N ARG A 159 20.37 -3.85 13.60
CA ARG A 159 21.80 -4.21 13.54
C ARG A 159 22.45 -3.93 12.20
N THR A 160 21.67 -3.66 11.14
CA THR A 160 22.22 -3.30 9.82
C THR A 160 23.13 -2.10 9.99
N SER A 161 24.35 -2.20 9.50
CA SER A 161 25.40 -1.20 9.63
C SER A 161 25.73 -0.56 8.28
N ALA A 162 26.28 0.65 8.35
CA ALA A 162 26.80 1.40 7.21
C ALA A 162 28.22 1.89 7.53
N LYS A 163 29.19 1.54 6.69
CA LYS A 163 30.59 1.97 6.83
C LYS A 163 30.92 2.98 5.75
N ARG A 164 31.40 4.15 6.15
CA ARG A 164 31.77 5.23 5.20
C ARG A 164 32.92 4.80 4.29
N LEU A 165 32.82 5.13 3.01
CA LEU A 165 33.86 4.99 2.01
C LEU A 165 34.51 6.36 1.69
N SER A 166 35.68 6.32 1.05
CA SER A 166 36.44 7.52 0.72
C SER A 166 35.78 8.41 -0.35
N ASP A 167 34.85 7.87 -1.15
CA ASP A 167 34.11 8.56 -2.19
C ASP A 167 32.79 9.19 -1.70
N GLY A 168 32.49 9.08 -0.41
CA GLY A 168 31.26 9.60 0.19
C GLY A 168 30.08 8.64 0.16
N THR A 169 30.23 7.45 -0.40
CA THR A 169 29.26 6.37 -0.34
C THR A 169 29.44 5.51 0.91
N TYR A 170 28.63 4.47 1.09
CA TYR A 170 28.65 3.61 2.28
C TYR A 170 28.59 2.14 1.89
N LEU A 171 29.36 1.29 2.55
CA LEU A 171 29.13 -0.15 2.53
C LEU A 171 28.03 -0.50 3.52
N ILE A 172 26.95 -1.10 3.02
CA ILE A 172 25.80 -1.52 3.80
C ILE A 172 25.94 -3.01 4.11
N LYS A 173 25.75 -3.40 5.39
CA LYS A 173 25.83 -4.80 5.80
C LYS A 173 24.74 -5.14 6.81
N GLY A 174 23.92 -6.15 6.49
CA GLY A 174 22.88 -6.65 7.38
C GLY A 174 21.78 -7.41 6.66
N THR A 175 20.81 -7.89 7.43
CA THR A 175 19.66 -8.65 6.91
C THR A 175 18.36 -7.96 7.30
N LYS A 176 17.52 -7.71 6.32
CA LYS A 176 16.16 -7.18 6.48
C LYS A 176 15.15 -8.27 6.19
N CYS A 177 14.06 -8.33 6.97
CA CYS A 177 12.99 -9.32 6.78
C CYS A 177 11.63 -8.65 6.60
N PHE A 178 10.68 -9.40 6.07
CA PHE A 178 9.34 -8.93 5.73
C PHE A 178 9.31 -7.75 4.74
N ILE A 179 10.27 -7.71 3.82
CA ILE A 179 10.34 -6.64 2.83
C ILE A 179 9.38 -6.93 1.70
N SER A 180 8.28 -6.18 1.67
CA SER A 180 7.30 -6.24 0.60
C SER A 180 7.91 -5.74 -0.70
N ALA A 181 7.65 -6.43 -1.81
CA ALA A 181 8.25 -6.18 -3.11
C ALA A 181 9.79 -6.16 -3.09
N GLY A 182 10.42 -6.85 -2.12
CA GLY A 182 11.87 -6.83 -1.91
C GLY A 182 12.66 -7.38 -3.07
N ASP A 183 12.13 -8.36 -3.78
CA ASP A 183 12.67 -8.89 -5.03
C ASP A 183 11.52 -9.36 -5.94
N HIS A 184 11.68 -9.17 -7.24
CA HIS A 184 10.71 -9.55 -8.28
C HIS A 184 11.31 -9.33 -9.68
N ASP A 185 10.59 -9.78 -10.70
CA ASP A 185 10.94 -9.69 -12.12
C ASP A 185 10.03 -8.73 -12.94
N ILE A 186 9.28 -7.83 -12.28
CA ILE A 186 8.38 -6.87 -12.94
C ILE A 186 9.17 -5.78 -13.67
N THR A 187 10.23 -5.28 -13.03
CA THR A 187 11.06 -4.18 -13.54
C THR A 187 12.54 -4.54 -13.57
N SER A 188 13.34 -3.77 -14.31
CA SER A 188 14.76 -4.04 -14.51
C SER A 188 15.64 -3.73 -13.30
N ASN A 189 15.17 -2.91 -12.35
CA ASN A 189 15.87 -2.59 -11.11
C ASN A 189 14.88 -2.34 -9.97
N ILE A 190 15.36 -2.48 -8.73
CA ILE A 190 14.63 -2.18 -7.50
C ILE A 190 15.51 -1.27 -6.65
N VAL A 191 14.94 -0.15 -6.19
CA VAL A 191 15.64 0.83 -5.35
C VAL A 191 15.16 0.67 -3.89
N HIS A 192 16.04 0.21 -3.01
CA HIS A 192 15.74 0.00 -1.61
C HIS A 192 16.08 1.24 -0.79
N ILE A 193 15.14 1.77 -0.01
CA ILE A 193 15.43 2.75 1.03
C ILE A 193 15.68 2.00 2.34
N VAL A 194 16.94 1.93 2.74
CA VAL A 194 17.42 1.08 3.84
C VAL A 194 17.73 1.91 5.06
N LEU A 195 17.15 1.56 6.22
CA LEU A 195 17.61 2.07 7.51
C LEU A 195 18.81 1.26 8.00
N ALA A 196 19.90 1.99 8.30
CA ALA A 196 21.11 1.41 8.88
C ALA A 196 21.76 2.38 9.87
N ARG A 197 22.62 1.84 10.73
CA ARG A 197 23.43 2.62 11.66
C ARG A 197 24.82 2.81 11.09
N ILE A 198 25.30 4.04 10.99
CA ILE A 198 26.67 4.31 10.60
C ILE A 198 27.59 3.85 11.73
N GLU A 199 28.71 3.21 11.38
CA GLU A 199 29.70 2.75 12.37
C GLU A 199 30.17 3.92 13.23
N GLY A 200 30.05 3.76 14.56
CA GLY A 200 30.38 4.78 15.55
C GLY A 200 29.20 5.68 15.97
N ASP A 201 28.05 5.60 15.32
CA ASP A 201 26.84 6.35 15.71
C ASP A 201 26.14 5.75 16.96
N PRO A 202 25.41 6.56 17.73
CA PRO A 202 24.79 6.13 18.98
C PRO A 202 23.75 5.02 18.76
N PRO A 203 23.46 4.19 19.81
CA PRO A 203 22.37 3.22 19.77
C PRO A 203 20.99 3.91 19.76
N GLY A 204 19.94 3.15 19.53
CA GLY A 204 18.57 3.67 19.49
C GLY A 204 18.23 4.33 18.15
N THR A 205 17.10 4.99 18.11
CA THR A 205 16.58 5.64 16.89
C THR A 205 17.39 6.85 16.44
N GLU A 206 18.05 7.54 17.37
CA GLU A 206 18.86 8.73 17.12
C GLU A 206 20.11 8.48 16.27
N GLY A 207 20.60 7.23 16.24
CA GLY A 207 21.78 6.86 15.44
C GLY A 207 21.44 6.28 14.07
N LEU A 208 20.18 6.32 13.63
CA LEU A 208 19.77 5.72 12.38
C LEU A 208 19.83 6.71 11.22
N SER A 209 20.35 6.23 10.09
CA SER A 209 20.40 6.96 8.81
C SER A 209 19.68 6.19 7.73
N ALA A 210 19.18 6.87 6.71
CA ALA A 210 18.54 6.28 5.56
C ALA A 210 19.47 6.26 4.35
N PHE A 211 19.46 5.17 3.59
CA PHE A 211 20.33 4.95 2.44
C PHE A 211 19.53 4.52 1.22
N ILE A 212 19.90 5.06 0.05
CA ILE A 212 19.44 4.57 -1.26
C ILE A 212 20.37 3.43 -1.66
N VAL A 213 19.82 2.24 -1.81
CA VAL A 213 20.57 1.03 -2.17
C VAL A 213 19.87 0.36 -3.37
N PRO A 214 20.32 0.57 -4.61
CA PRO A 214 19.75 -0.10 -5.76
C PRO A 214 20.18 -1.59 -5.76
N LYS A 215 19.30 -2.49 -6.23
CA LYS A 215 19.62 -3.91 -6.41
C LYS A 215 20.72 -4.13 -7.44
N PHE A 216 20.65 -3.39 -8.54
CA PHE A 216 21.70 -3.31 -9.56
C PHE A 216 22.27 -1.90 -9.58
N ARG A 217 23.60 -1.77 -9.62
CA ARG A 217 24.27 -0.48 -9.69
C ARG A 217 23.84 0.28 -10.95
N VAL A 218 23.80 1.58 -10.85
CA VAL A 218 23.38 2.42 -11.99
C VAL A 218 24.62 2.81 -12.79
N LEU A 219 24.61 2.52 -14.08
CA LEU A 219 25.65 2.88 -15.03
C LEU A 219 25.60 4.39 -15.37
N GLU A 220 26.64 4.90 -16.02
CA GLU A 220 26.71 6.32 -16.46
C GLU A 220 25.60 6.67 -17.46
N ASP A 221 25.15 5.73 -18.28
CA ASP A 221 24.02 5.90 -19.20
C ASP A 221 22.65 5.83 -18.49
N GLY A 222 22.66 5.59 -17.19
CA GLY A 222 21.49 5.49 -16.35
C GLY A 222 20.81 4.11 -16.37
N GLY A 223 21.33 3.12 -17.09
CA GLY A 223 20.82 1.74 -17.10
C GLY A 223 21.25 0.93 -15.87
N PRO A 224 20.63 -0.26 -15.63
CA PRO A 224 21.07 -1.18 -14.59
C PRO A 224 22.39 -1.86 -15.01
N GLY A 225 23.36 -1.85 -14.09
CA GLY A 225 24.66 -2.48 -14.24
C GLY A 225 24.80 -3.83 -13.54
N GLU A 226 25.97 -4.03 -12.90
CA GLU A 226 26.23 -5.21 -12.08
C GLU A 226 25.38 -5.26 -10.81
N GLY A 227 25.22 -6.47 -10.23
CA GLY A 227 24.55 -6.64 -8.94
C GLY A 227 25.25 -5.89 -7.82
N ASN A 228 24.49 -5.26 -6.95
CA ASN A 228 25.00 -4.45 -5.85
C ASN A 228 25.08 -5.23 -4.52
N ASP A 229 25.35 -6.53 -4.57
CA ASP A 229 25.44 -7.41 -3.40
C ASP A 229 24.19 -7.28 -2.47
N VAL A 230 23.01 -7.20 -3.11
CA VAL A 230 21.70 -7.30 -2.48
C VAL A 230 21.11 -8.64 -2.90
N LEU A 231 21.06 -9.57 -1.95
CA LEU A 231 20.67 -10.95 -2.22
C LEU A 231 19.35 -11.29 -1.53
N THR A 232 18.47 -11.96 -2.26
CA THR A 232 17.26 -12.51 -1.66
C THR A 232 17.58 -13.82 -0.97
N GLY A 233 17.42 -13.85 0.35
CA GLY A 233 17.66 -15.06 1.15
C GLY A 233 16.46 -16.01 1.12
N ASN A 234 15.25 -15.46 1.13
CA ASN A 234 13.99 -16.21 1.18
C ASN A 234 12.80 -15.32 0.81
N ILE A 235 11.67 -15.93 0.48
CA ILE A 235 10.34 -15.31 0.47
C ILE A 235 9.44 -15.97 1.51
N GLU A 236 8.53 -15.21 2.10
CA GLU A 236 7.64 -15.70 3.15
C GLU A 236 6.45 -16.49 2.57
N HIS A 237 6.17 -17.65 3.17
CA HIS A 237 4.92 -18.38 2.97
C HIS A 237 3.85 -17.78 3.87
N LYS A 238 2.89 -17.07 3.29
CA LYS A 238 1.95 -16.20 4.00
C LYS A 238 0.52 -16.72 3.97
N MET A 239 -0.31 -16.20 4.87
CA MET A 239 -1.75 -16.45 4.91
C MET A 239 -2.48 -15.93 3.67
N GLY A 240 -2.08 -14.76 3.17
CA GLY A 240 -2.68 -14.07 2.03
C GLY A 240 -1.65 -13.28 1.23
N ILE A 241 -2.12 -12.47 0.28
CA ILE A 241 -1.31 -11.68 -0.64
C ILE A 241 -0.20 -12.50 -1.32
N HIS A 242 -0.54 -13.72 -1.78
CA HIS A 242 0.44 -14.66 -2.34
C HIS A 242 1.12 -14.12 -3.60
N GLY A 243 0.43 -13.27 -4.37
CA GLY A 243 0.99 -12.60 -5.53
C GLY A 243 1.97 -11.46 -5.21
N SER A 244 2.04 -10.99 -3.95
CA SER A 244 3.02 -10.02 -3.50
C SER A 244 4.22 -10.72 -2.87
N SER A 245 5.44 -10.47 -3.38
CA SER A 245 6.66 -10.99 -2.79
C SER A 245 6.94 -10.29 -1.44
N THR A 246 7.23 -11.09 -0.43
CA THR A 246 7.67 -10.59 0.88
C THR A 246 8.99 -11.27 1.19
N CYS A 247 10.08 -10.52 1.16
CA CYS A 247 11.43 -11.07 1.10
C CYS A 247 12.21 -10.87 2.39
N THR A 248 13.13 -11.79 2.65
CA THR A 248 14.32 -11.55 3.44
C THR A 248 15.43 -11.11 2.49
N LEU A 249 16.00 -9.93 2.73
CA LEU A 249 17.09 -9.37 1.93
C LEU A 249 18.38 -9.30 2.73
N ASN A 250 19.45 -9.84 2.17
CA ASN A 250 20.81 -9.74 2.69
C ASN A 250 21.57 -8.67 1.90
N PHE A 251 22.11 -7.72 2.62
CA PHE A 251 22.93 -6.63 2.10
C PHE A 251 24.38 -6.88 2.49
N GLY A 252 25.29 -6.93 1.52
CA GLY A 252 26.72 -6.97 1.75
C GLY A 252 27.26 -8.31 2.25
N ASP A 253 26.72 -9.44 1.82
CA ASP A 253 27.27 -10.77 2.16
C ASP A 253 28.69 -10.96 1.60
N HIS A 254 29.04 -10.25 0.52
CA HIS A 254 30.38 -10.25 -0.09
C HIS A 254 31.16 -8.93 0.16
N ASP A 255 30.72 -8.11 1.15
CA ASP A 255 31.30 -6.81 1.47
C ASP A 255 31.35 -5.84 0.27
N ASN A 256 30.35 -5.87 -0.62
CA ASN A 256 30.29 -5.10 -1.86
C ASN A 256 28.94 -4.39 -2.09
N CYS A 257 28.10 -4.24 -1.06
CA CYS A 257 26.83 -3.53 -1.15
C CYS A 257 27.04 -2.03 -0.92
N VAL A 258 26.90 -1.23 -1.97
CA VAL A 258 27.11 0.22 -1.91
C VAL A 258 25.77 0.95 -1.81
N GLY A 259 25.67 1.86 -0.84
CA GLY A 259 24.53 2.75 -0.63
C GLY A 259 24.92 4.22 -0.62
N GLU A 260 24.00 5.08 -1.04
CA GLU A 260 24.12 6.53 -0.97
C GLU A 260 23.28 7.05 0.21
N LEU A 261 23.81 8.00 0.98
CA LEU A 261 23.05 8.62 2.07
C LEU A 261 21.85 9.41 1.50
N LEU A 262 20.65 9.16 2.05
CA LEU A 262 19.44 9.92 1.76
C LEU A 262 19.17 10.93 2.89
N GLY A 263 19.21 12.21 2.55
CA GLY A 263 19.11 13.29 3.55
C GLY A 263 20.42 13.48 4.32
N LYS A 264 20.34 13.50 5.66
CA LYS A 264 21.49 13.68 6.54
C LYS A 264 21.71 12.48 7.45
N GLU A 265 22.95 12.32 7.91
CA GLU A 265 23.30 11.33 8.92
C GLU A 265 22.45 11.52 10.19
N ARG A 266 22.00 10.42 10.78
CA ARG A 266 21.15 10.38 11.99
C ARG A 266 19.75 11.01 11.84
N GLU A 267 19.32 11.27 10.59
CA GLU A 267 17.94 11.69 10.30
C GLU A 267 17.09 10.56 9.70
N GLY A 268 17.54 9.30 9.75
CA GLY A 268 16.84 8.18 9.09
C GLY A 268 15.40 8.01 9.55
N ILE A 269 15.13 8.17 10.84
CA ILE A 269 13.77 8.12 11.39
C ILE A 269 12.93 9.29 10.85
N ARG A 270 13.47 10.50 10.80
CA ARG A 270 12.79 11.66 10.25
C ARG A 270 12.42 11.46 8.77
N VAL A 271 13.34 10.88 7.99
CA VAL A 271 13.09 10.55 6.59
C VAL A 271 11.91 9.58 6.48
N MET A 272 11.93 8.48 7.23
CA MET A 272 10.87 7.47 7.19
C MET A 272 9.52 7.97 7.70
N PHE A 273 9.49 8.78 8.76
CA PHE A 273 8.26 9.35 9.31
C PHE A 273 7.52 10.28 8.32
N ASN A 274 8.23 10.88 7.36
CA ASN A 274 7.57 11.72 6.35
C ASN A 274 6.63 10.97 5.42
N LEU A 275 6.83 9.66 5.26
CA LEU A 275 5.94 8.80 4.47
C LEU A 275 4.83 8.17 5.33
N MET A 276 4.98 8.13 6.65
CA MET A 276 4.12 7.34 7.54
C MET A 276 2.64 7.73 7.46
N ASN A 277 2.31 9.02 7.35
CA ASN A 277 0.91 9.44 7.29
C ASN A 277 0.23 8.96 6.00
N GLU A 278 0.92 9.09 4.85
CA GLU A 278 0.42 8.57 3.57
C GLU A 278 0.29 7.05 3.62
N ALA A 279 1.34 6.35 4.07
CA ALA A 279 1.33 4.88 4.19
C ALA A 279 0.23 4.37 5.13
N ARG A 280 -0.01 5.03 6.26
CA ARG A 280 -1.08 4.66 7.21
C ARG A 280 -2.48 4.91 6.63
N LEU A 281 -2.67 6.01 5.90
CA LEU A 281 -3.91 6.26 5.16
C LEU A 281 -4.15 5.17 4.12
N GLU A 282 -3.10 4.80 3.35
CA GLU A 282 -3.17 3.71 2.39
C GLU A 282 -3.55 2.38 3.05
N VAL A 283 -3.01 2.06 4.24
CA VAL A 283 -3.43 0.86 4.99
C VAL A 283 -4.91 0.94 5.40
N GLY A 284 -5.41 2.11 5.76
CA GLY A 284 -6.84 2.35 5.95
C GLY A 284 -7.64 2.05 4.67
N MET A 285 -7.12 2.49 3.52
CA MET A 285 -7.72 2.22 2.20
C MET A 285 -7.67 0.73 1.82
N GLN A 286 -6.64 0.00 2.19
CA GLN A 286 -6.57 -1.46 1.98
C GLN A 286 -7.70 -2.18 2.72
N GLY A 287 -7.91 -1.84 3.99
CA GLY A 287 -9.03 -2.38 4.78
C GLY A 287 -10.40 -2.05 4.16
N LEU A 288 -10.57 -0.80 3.70
CA LEU A 288 -11.77 -0.36 3.00
C LEU A 288 -11.97 -1.09 1.66
N GLY A 289 -10.93 -1.21 0.83
CA GLY A 289 -11.00 -1.87 -0.47
C GLY A 289 -11.45 -3.34 -0.36
N HIS A 290 -10.82 -4.10 0.56
CA HIS A 290 -11.25 -5.47 0.82
C HIS A 290 -12.69 -5.56 1.33
N ALA A 291 -13.07 -4.66 2.24
CA ALA A 291 -14.43 -4.62 2.77
C ALA A 291 -15.45 -4.26 1.68
N THR A 292 -15.13 -3.31 0.80
CA THR A 292 -15.97 -2.92 -0.33
C THR A 292 -16.20 -4.12 -1.26
N ALA A 293 -15.12 -4.79 -1.70
CA ALA A 293 -15.22 -5.95 -2.58
C ALA A 293 -16.00 -7.10 -1.92
N ALA A 294 -15.68 -7.44 -0.68
CA ALA A 294 -16.37 -8.50 0.07
C ALA A 294 -17.87 -8.21 0.25
N TYR A 295 -18.22 -6.94 0.53
CA TYR A 295 -19.61 -6.51 0.65
C TYR A 295 -20.37 -6.63 -0.68
N GLU A 296 -19.81 -6.15 -1.78
CA GLU A 296 -20.44 -6.22 -3.11
C GLU A 296 -20.66 -7.68 -3.54
N HIS A 297 -19.67 -8.53 -3.38
CA HIS A 297 -19.80 -9.97 -3.62
C HIS A 297 -20.91 -10.61 -2.75
N ALA A 298 -20.98 -10.27 -1.46
CA ALA A 298 -22.00 -10.77 -0.55
C ALA A 298 -23.42 -10.31 -0.96
N VAL A 299 -23.57 -9.06 -1.41
CA VAL A 299 -24.86 -8.53 -1.92
C VAL A 299 -25.29 -9.27 -3.17
N CYS A 300 -24.40 -9.45 -4.14
CA CYS A 300 -24.71 -10.18 -5.38
C CYS A 300 -25.12 -11.62 -5.08
N TYR A 301 -24.33 -12.34 -4.30
CA TYR A 301 -24.63 -13.72 -3.90
C TYR A 301 -25.97 -13.82 -3.16
N ALA A 302 -26.25 -12.93 -2.22
CA ALA A 302 -27.48 -12.96 -1.44
C ALA A 302 -28.74 -12.70 -2.28
N ARG A 303 -28.63 -11.96 -3.39
CA ARG A 303 -29.73 -11.73 -4.34
C ARG A 303 -29.99 -12.94 -5.23
N GLU A 304 -28.99 -13.73 -5.54
CA GLU A 304 -29.06 -14.85 -6.47
C GLU A 304 -29.34 -16.19 -5.76
N ARG A 305 -28.76 -16.39 -4.58
CA ARG A 305 -28.88 -17.63 -3.82
C ARG A 305 -30.28 -17.80 -3.26
N ILE A 306 -30.99 -18.81 -3.72
CA ILE A 306 -32.31 -19.18 -3.21
C ILE A 306 -32.13 -20.31 -2.19
N GLN A 307 -32.68 -20.10 -0.96
CA GLN A 307 -32.61 -21.08 0.12
C GLN A 307 -33.70 -20.84 1.16
N SER A 308 -34.47 -21.86 1.48
CA SER A 308 -35.54 -21.87 2.48
C SER A 308 -36.69 -20.86 2.25
N ALA A 309 -37.84 -21.16 2.80
CA ALA A 309 -38.97 -20.23 2.89
C ALA A 309 -38.68 -19.12 3.93
N PRO A 310 -39.38 -17.97 3.85
CA PRO A 310 -39.28 -16.94 4.87
C PRO A 310 -39.58 -17.50 6.28
N ALA A 311 -38.89 -16.96 7.29
CA ALA A 311 -39.02 -17.42 8.68
C ALA A 311 -40.48 -17.38 9.20
N TRP A 312 -41.27 -16.44 8.74
CA TRP A 312 -42.70 -16.30 9.10
C TRP A 312 -43.63 -17.26 8.34
N GLU A 313 -43.15 -17.96 7.32
CA GLU A 313 -43.88 -18.96 6.54
C GLU A 313 -43.31 -20.37 6.70
N MET A 314 -42.35 -20.56 7.62
CA MET A 314 -41.64 -21.83 7.78
C MET A 314 -42.51 -23.04 8.12
N HIS A 315 -43.73 -22.82 8.64
CA HIS A 315 -44.70 -23.86 8.95
C HIS A 315 -45.76 -24.06 7.83
N ASP A 316 -45.74 -23.28 6.78
CA ASP A 316 -46.61 -23.45 5.62
C ASP A 316 -45.98 -24.46 4.64
N PRO A 317 -46.62 -25.65 4.41
CA PRO A 317 -46.12 -26.63 3.46
C PRO A 317 -46.08 -26.12 1.99
N GLY A 318 -46.81 -25.05 1.69
CA GLY A 318 -46.88 -24.41 0.36
C GLY A 318 -45.85 -23.28 0.18
N ALA A 319 -45.16 -22.89 1.23
CA ALA A 319 -44.21 -21.80 1.19
C ALA A 319 -43.00 -22.10 0.28
N LYS A 320 -42.65 -21.12 -0.55
CA LYS A 320 -41.54 -21.25 -1.52
C LYS A 320 -40.27 -20.68 -0.97
N ALA A 321 -39.13 -21.31 -1.35
CA ALA A 321 -37.82 -20.76 -1.07
C ALA A 321 -37.62 -19.40 -1.76
N ILE A 322 -36.93 -18.49 -1.08
CA ILE A 322 -36.67 -17.12 -1.55
C ILE A 322 -35.16 -16.86 -1.65
N PRO A 323 -34.74 -15.79 -2.39
CA PRO A 323 -33.38 -15.30 -2.31
C PRO A 323 -32.99 -14.99 -0.85
N ILE A 324 -31.78 -15.38 -0.44
CA ILE A 324 -31.39 -15.29 0.98
C ILE A 324 -31.31 -13.84 1.49
N VAL A 325 -31.22 -12.83 0.62
CA VAL A 325 -31.36 -11.41 0.99
C VAL A 325 -32.70 -11.11 1.65
N GLY A 326 -33.74 -11.94 1.44
CA GLY A 326 -35.04 -11.83 2.10
C GLY A 326 -35.04 -12.28 3.57
N HIS A 327 -34.05 -13.06 4.01
CA HIS A 327 -33.98 -13.54 5.39
C HIS A 327 -33.49 -12.46 6.34
N PRO A 328 -34.10 -12.29 7.54
CA PRO A 328 -33.78 -11.20 8.46
C PRO A 328 -32.31 -11.16 8.88
N ASP A 329 -31.68 -12.30 9.15
CA ASP A 329 -30.29 -12.36 9.60
C ASP A 329 -29.30 -11.95 8.48
N VAL A 330 -29.53 -12.41 7.25
CA VAL A 330 -28.74 -12.00 6.08
C VAL A 330 -28.87 -10.50 5.85
N ARG A 331 -30.09 -9.95 5.90
CA ARG A 331 -30.34 -8.51 5.78
C ARG A 331 -29.63 -7.71 6.87
N ARG A 332 -29.68 -8.16 8.11
CA ARG A 332 -28.98 -7.53 9.24
C ARG A 332 -27.46 -7.49 8.99
N ASN A 333 -26.89 -8.62 8.56
CA ASN A 333 -25.45 -8.69 8.25
C ASN A 333 -25.08 -7.76 7.09
N LEU A 334 -25.85 -7.74 5.99
CA LEU A 334 -25.59 -6.84 4.85
C LEU A 334 -25.73 -5.37 5.22
N LEU A 335 -26.71 -4.99 6.05
CA LEU A 335 -26.86 -3.61 6.52
C LEU A 335 -25.70 -3.21 7.43
N TRP A 336 -25.23 -4.12 8.30
CA TRP A 336 -24.06 -3.90 9.13
C TRP A 336 -22.81 -3.69 8.28
N MET A 337 -22.56 -4.57 7.31
CA MET A 337 -21.44 -4.46 6.38
C MET A 337 -21.48 -3.12 5.63
N LYS A 338 -22.64 -2.76 5.07
CA LYS A 338 -22.84 -1.49 4.35
C LYS A 338 -22.50 -0.28 5.23
N ALA A 339 -23.04 -0.24 6.45
CA ALA A 339 -22.81 0.89 7.36
C ALA A 339 -21.33 1.08 7.68
N HIS A 340 -20.58 -0.04 7.87
CA HIS A 340 -19.15 0.03 8.13
C HIS A 340 -18.35 0.42 6.89
N VAL A 341 -18.65 -0.12 5.72
CA VAL A 341 -17.98 0.26 4.45
C VAL A 341 -18.17 1.74 4.17
N GLU A 342 -19.39 2.27 4.28
CA GLU A 342 -19.66 3.68 4.06
C GLU A 342 -18.99 4.58 5.12
N GLY A 343 -18.97 4.15 6.39
CA GLY A 343 -18.28 4.86 7.46
C GLY A 343 -16.77 4.90 7.27
N MET A 344 -16.13 3.78 6.92
CA MET A 344 -14.71 3.70 6.59
C MET A 344 -14.36 4.59 5.40
N ARG A 345 -15.18 4.58 4.34
CA ARG A 345 -15.02 5.43 3.15
C ARG A 345 -15.08 6.91 3.52
N ALA A 346 -16.11 7.32 4.26
CA ALA A 346 -16.25 8.70 4.70
C ALA A 346 -15.05 9.18 5.50
N MET A 347 -14.54 8.34 6.41
CA MET A 347 -13.40 8.68 7.27
C MET A 347 -12.09 8.80 6.49
N ASN A 348 -11.76 7.82 5.62
CA ASN A 348 -10.54 7.88 4.82
C ASN A 348 -10.55 9.05 3.82
N TYR A 349 -11.67 9.30 3.15
CA TYR A 349 -11.78 10.41 2.22
C TYR A 349 -11.71 11.77 2.94
N PHE A 350 -12.25 11.85 4.16
CA PHE A 350 -12.12 13.05 4.97
C PHE A 350 -10.69 13.27 5.45
N ALA A 351 -9.96 12.21 5.83
CA ALA A 351 -8.55 12.32 6.18
C ALA A 351 -7.69 12.79 4.99
N ALA A 352 -7.92 12.22 3.80
CA ALA A 352 -7.28 12.68 2.57
C ALA A 352 -7.61 14.16 2.25
N TYR A 353 -8.87 14.55 2.44
CA TYR A 353 -9.29 15.94 2.31
C TYR A 353 -8.57 16.87 3.29
N CYS A 354 -8.37 16.46 4.55
CA CYS A 354 -7.60 17.25 5.51
C CYS A 354 -6.15 17.44 5.05
N MET A 355 -5.53 16.39 4.45
CA MET A 355 -4.19 16.51 3.88
C MET A 355 -4.15 17.48 2.69
N ASP A 356 -5.14 17.47 1.83
CA ASP A 356 -5.28 18.48 0.76
C ASP A 356 -5.43 19.89 1.33
N MET A 357 -6.20 20.04 2.40
CA MET A 357 -6.41 21.34 3.06
C MET A 357 -5.13 21.87 3.72
N VAL A 358 -4.25 21.01 4.23
CA VAL A 358 -2.91 21.42 4.70
C VAL A 358 -2.12 22.10 3.57
N MET A 359 -2.20 21.54 2.35
CA MET A 359 -1.51 22.10 1.17
C MET A 359 -2.20 23.35 0.64
N ALA A 360 -3.53 23.40 0.67
CA ALA A 360 -4.35 24.51 0.16
C ALA A 360 -4.43 25.70 1.11
N SER A 361 -3.98 25.58 2.37
CA SER A 361 -4.09 26.62 3.38
C SER A 361 -3.20 27.83 3.09
N GLU A 362 -3.77 29.01 3.13
CA GLU A 362 -3.09 30.29 2.88
C GLU A 362 -2.36 30.83 4.12
N THR A 363 -2.84 30.51 5.32
CA THR A 363 -2.26 30.98 6.59
C THR A 363 -1.59 29.86 7.37
N GLY A 364 -0.59 30.20 8.21
CA GLY A 364 0.07 29.24 9.09
C GLY A 364 -0.89 28.59 10.09
N GLN A 365 -1.80 29.38 10.69
CA GLN A 365 -2.77 28.87 11.66
C GLN A 365 -3.77 27.90 11.03
N GLU A 366 -4.32 28.21 9.86
CA GLU A 366 -5.23 27.31 9.15
C GLU A 366 -4.51 25.98 8.80
N ARG A 367 -3.25 26.06 8.37
CA ARG A 367 -2.43 24.89 8.09
C ARG A 367 -2.21 24.03 9.34
N GLU A 368 -1.89 24.63 10.47
CA GLU A 368 -1.70 23.94 11.75
C GLU A 368 -3.00 23.27 12.22
N ASP A 369 -4.15 23.93 12.07
CA ASP A 369 -5.45 23.35 12.44
C ASP A 369 -5.77 22.11 11.60
N TRP A 370 -5.55 22.15 10.26
CA TRP A 370 -5.75 20.99 9.40
C TRP A 370 -4.72 19.89 9.66
N GLN A 371 -3.47 20.26 9.92
CA GLN A 371 -2.41 19.31 10.28
C GLN A 371 -2.75 18.55 11.58
N GLY A 372 -3.27 19.24 12.59
CA GLY A 372 -3.74 18.62 13.83
C GLY A 372 -4.87 17.60 13.59
N LEU A 373 -5.79 17.88 12.64
CA LEU A 373 -6.81 16.91 12.25
C LEU A 373 -6.21 15.70 11.53
N VAL A 374 -5.23 15.89 10.67
CA VAL A 374 -4.51 14.77 10.01
C VAL A 374 -3.86 13.86 11.06
N GLU A 375 -3.13 14.43 12.00
CA GLU A 375 -2.44 13.69 13.06
C GLU A 375 -3.42 12.91 13.95
N LEU A 376 -4.58 13.49 14.25
CA LEU A 376 -5.65 12.82 14.99
C LEU A 376 -6.31 11.67 14.20
N LEU A 377 -6.59 11.89 12.91
CA LEU A 377 -7.41 10.96 12.13
C LEU A 377 -6.61 9.77 11.56
N ILE A 378 -5.35 9.96 11.19
CA ILE A 378 -4.56 8.93 10.52
C ILE A 378 -4.43 7.63 11.35
N PRO A 379 -4.06 7.65 12.65
CA PRO A 379 -4.01 6.43 13.44
C PRO A 379 -5.39 5.76 13.58
N VAL A 380 -6.47 6.55 13.67
CA VAL A 380 -7.85 6.03 13.71
C VAL A 380 -8.23 5.37 12.39
N CYS A 381 -7.96 6.02 11.24
CA CYS A 381 -8.20 5.46 9.90
C CYS A 381 -7.50 4.10 9.75
N LYS A 382 -6.20 4.05 10.05
CA LYS A 382 -5.42 2.82 9.94
C LYS A 382 -5.97 1.70 10.82
N ALA A 383 -6.15 1.95 12.11
CA ALA A 383 -6.57 0.92 13.06
C ALA A 383 -8.01 0.47 12.83
N TYR A 384 -8.94 1.40 12.74
CA TYR A 384 -10.36 1.09 12.57
C TYR A 384 -10.65 0.39 11.24
N CYS A 385 -10.09 0.88 10.13
CA CYS A 385 -10.39 0.30 8.81
C CYS A 385 -9.75 -1.10 8.66
N SER A 386 -8.55 -1.33 9.19
CA SER A 386 -7.92 -2.65 9.12
C SER A 386 -8.64 -3.70 9.98
N ASP A 387 -9.10 -3.36 11.19
CA ASP A 387 -9.83 -4.28 12.05
C ASP A 387 -11.27 -4.50 11.54
N THR A 388 -11.97 -3.43 11.17
CA THR A 388 -13.35 -3.50 10.70
C THR A 388 -13.43 -4.14 9.31
N GLY A 389 -12.44 -3.87 8.43
CA GLY A 389 -12.35 -4.49 7.11
C GLY A 389 -12.29 -6.02 7.20
N LEU A 390 -11.48 -6.55 8.11
CA LEU A 390 -11.41 -7.99 8.38
C LEU A 390 -12.75 -8.56 8.85
N LEU A 391 -13.48 -7.83 9.72
CA LEU A 391 -14.81 -8.27 10.20
C LEU A 391 -15.84 -8.26 9.06
N VAL A 392 -15.80 -7.28 8.16
CA VAL A 392 -16.66 -7.23 6.97
C VAL A 392 -16.36 -8.41 6.04
N CYS A 393 -15.10 -8.72 5.78
CA CYS A 393 -14.69 -9.89 4.98
C CYS A 393 -15.18 -11.20 5.62
N SER A 394 -15.06 -11.35 6.94
CA SER A 394 -15.60 -12.50 7.67
C SER A 394 -17.13 -12.62 7.52
N LYS A 395 -17.86 -11.51 7.57
CA LYS A 395 -19.31 -11.51 7.35
C LYS A 395 -19.71 -11.90 5.93
N ALA A 396 -18.90 -11.57 4.94
CA ALA A 396 -19.12 -12.03 3.57
C ALA A 396 -19.04 -13.56 3.47
N ILE A 397 -18.09 -14.19 4.15
CA ILE A 397 -17.99 -15.66 4.24
C ILE A 397 -19.25 -16.24 4.87
N ASP A 398 -19.76 -15.67 5.99
CA ASP A 398 -20.99 -16.11 6.65
C ASP A 398 -22.18 -16.07 5.67
N ILE A 399 -22.30 -15.04 4.84
CA ILE A 399 -23.38 -14.90 3.85
C ILE A 399 -23.30 -15.95 2.74
N TYR A 400 -22.08 -16.27 2.28
CA TYR A 400 -21.85 -17.35 1.33
C TYR A 400 -22.10 -18.74 1.94
N GLY A 401 -22.04 -18.86 3.28
CA GLY A 401 -22.13 -20.13 4.00
C GLY A 401 -20.94 -21.04 3.66
N GLY A 402 -21.19 -22.34 3.51
CA GLY A 402 -20.12 -23.30 3.18
C GLY A 402 -19.31 -22.96 1.92
N TYR A 403 -19.93 -22.35 0.94
CA TYR A 403 -19.23 -21.90 -0.28
C TYR A 403 -18.23 -20.77 0.00
N GLY A 404 -18.50 -19.91 0.98
CA GLY A 404 -17.57 -18.84 1.34
C GLY A 404 -16.25 -19.34 1.94
N TYR A 405 -16.20 -20.60 2.36
CA TYR A 405 -14.99 -21.26 2.88
C TYR A 405 -14.18 -22.01 1.80
N CYS A 406 -14.70 -22.04 0.56
CA CYS A 406 -14.09 -22.75 -0.57
C CYS A 406 -13.37 -21.74 -1.47
N SER A 407 -12.14 -22.11 -1.92
CA SER A 407 -11.27 -21.25 -2.75
C SER A 407 -11.77 -21.01 -4.16
N GLU A 408 -12.85 -21.67 -4.60
CA GLU A 408 -13.55 -21.36 -5.85
C GLU A 408 -14.37 -20.05 -5.79
N PHE A 409 -14.57 -19.51 -4.56
CA PHE A 409 -15.32 -18.28 -4.32
C PHE A 409 -14.40 -17.19 -3.76
N PRO A 410 -14.58 -15.92 -4.15
CA PRO A 410 -13.58 -14.88 -3.92
C PRO A 410 -13.51 -14.38 -2.46
N VAL A 411 -14.54 -14.64 -1.64
CA VAL A 411 -14.68 -13.97 -0.33
C VAL A 411 -13.66 -14.45 0.71
N GLU A 412 -13.15 -15.68 0.62
CA GLU A 412 -12.12 -16.19 1.51
C GLU A 412 -10.76 -15.49 1.26
N GLN A 413 -10.44 -15.19 -0.02
CA GLN A 413 -9.21 -14.49 -0.38
C GLN A 413 -9.19 -13.07 0.20
N TYR A 414 -10.30 -12.32 0.09
CA TYR A 414 -10.39 -10.98 0.68
C TYR A 414 -10.12 -10.99 2.19
N MET A 415 -10.60 -12.01 2.91
CA MET A 415 -10.34 -12.13 4.35
C MET A 415 -8.86 -12.43 4.64
N ARG A 416 -8.23 -13.35 3.88
CA ARG A 416 -6.81 -13.68 4.05
C ARG A 416 -5.90 -12.47 3.75
N ASP A 417 -6.17 -11.79 2.66
CA ASP A 417 -5.38 -10.65 2.22
C ASP A 417 -5.55 -9.42 3.13
N CYS A 418 -6.76 -9.19 3.66
CA CYS A 418 -7.04 -8.08 4.56
C CYS A 418 -6.28 -8.18 5.89
N LYS A 419 -6.01 -9.40 6.39
CA LYS A 419 -5.49 -9.60 7.76
C LYS A 419 -4.18 -8.88 8.03
N ILE A 420 -3.28 -8.77 7.07
CA ILE A 420 -1.96 -8.14 7.25
C ILE A 420 -2.08 -6.66 7.63
N SER A 421 -3.12 -5.97 7.19
CA SER A 421 -3.30 -4.53 7.39
C SER A 421 -3.37 -4.11 8.86
N SER A 422 -3.78 -5.01 9.78
CA SER A 422 -3.78 -4.73 11.22
C SER A 422 -2.42 -4.93 11.90
N ILE A 423 -1.42 -5.45 11.17
CA ILE A 423 -0.13 -5.86 11.72
C ILE A 423 0.99 -4.92 11.28
N TYR A 424 1.14 -4.66 9.99
CA TYR A 424 2.26 -3.88 9.45
C TYR A 424 2.00 -2.37 9.44
N GLU A 425 3.01 -1.59 9.05
CA GLU A 425 3.02 -0.11 9.06
C GLU A 425 2.67 0.48 10.46
N GLY A 426 3.19 -0.21 11.49
CA GLY A 426 2.81 -0.03 12.88
C GLY A 426 1.53 -0.80 13.22
N THR A 427 1.61 -1.71 14.20
CA THR A 427 0.44 -2.48 14.66
C THR A 427 -0.68 -1.55 15.11
N ASN A 428 -1.93 -2.06 15.19
CA ASN A 428 -3.04 -1.25 15.71
C ASN A 428 -2.82 -0.83 17.18
N GLY A 429 -2.02 -1.58 17.95
CA GLY A 429 -1.55 -1.15 19.27
C GLY A 429 -0.61 0.06 19.23
N VAL A 430 0.27 0.12 18.21
CA VAL A 430 1.12 1.31 17.96
C VAL A 430 0.29 2.51 17.55
N GLN A 431 -0.75 2.32 16.72
CA GLN A 431 -1.67 3.41 16.37
C GLN A 431 -2.40 3.97 17.60
N ALA A 432 -2.80 3.09 18.53
CA ALA A 432 -3.43 3.52 19.77
C ALA A 432 -2.47 4.32 20.67
N LEU A 433 -1.19 3.94 20.72
CA LEU A 433 -0.17 4.71 21.44
C LEU A 433 0.08 6.07 20.78
N ASP A 434 0.16 6.12 19.47
CA ASP A 434 0.36 7.36 18.70
C ASP A 434 -0.81 8.34 18.88
N LEU A 435 -2.03 7.82 19.03
CA LEU A 435 -3.24 8.63 19.24
C LEU A 435 -3.27 9.32 20.61
N VAL A 436 -2.64 8.73 21.64
CA VAL A 436 -2.68 9.26 23.00
C VAL A 436 -1.42 10.04 23.41
N GLY A 437 -0.43 10.16 22.53
CA GLY A 437 0.84 10.90 22.71
C GLY A 437 1.92 10.01 23.24
#